data_baeb5d0207c59b9f38ac06022208d55e
#
_entry.id   baeb5d0207c59b9f38ac06022208d55e
#
_cell.length_a   1.000
_cell.length_b   1.000
_cell.length_c   1.000
_cell.angle_alpha   90.00
_cell.angle_beta   90.00
_cell.angle_gamma   90.00
#
_symmetry.space_group_name_H-M   'P 1'
#
loop_
_entity.id
_entity.type
_entity.pdbx_description
1 polymer ?
#
loop_
_entity_poly.entity_id
_entity_poly.type
_entity_poly.pdbx_seq_one_letter_code
_entity_poly.pdbx_strand_id
1 'polypeptide(L)'
;MRTSLLPALLLAIAPVVAVASPCQQGSVFEDRNGNGRRDAGERGLAGIRVSDGTQVVVTDRQGRFQLPGQAAMVTVVKPAGYRATARADGLPDIWRQAGHADTDATGACRAFALVPEPRAPQALQALVMADSQTASQLDVDYFRRDIIEPLRGRHGAQLGMTLGDITNDDPSLYPALVVATTSLGVPWLHVPGNHDMDVDATSDADSLRSYHRHLGPDTYAWEE
;
A
#
# COMPACT_ATOMS: atom_id res chain seq x y z
N MET A 1 -48.36 52.53 22.20
CA MET A 1 -47.59 51.29 22.39
C MET A 1 -46.96 50.89 21.10
N ARG A 2 -45.62 51.06 20.96
CA ARG A 2 -44.86 50.66 19.75
C ARG A 2 -44.14 49.35 20.13
N THR A 3 -44.55 48.24 19.53
CA THR A 3 -43.89 46.93 19.64
C THR A 3 -42.71 46.87 18.71
N SER A 4 -41.49 46.88 19.23
CA SER A 4 -40.24 46.61 18.50
C SER A 4 -40.08 45.11 18.31
N LEU A 5 -40.11 44.65 17.05
CA LEU A 5 -39.72 43.30 16.66
C LEU A 5 -38.21 43.29 16.48
N LEU A 6 -37.48 42.50 17.29
CA LEU A 6 -36.09 42.18 17.10
C LEU A 6 -35.95 41.08 16.02
N PRO A 7 -35.06 41.21 15.04
CA PRO A 7 -34.81 40.12 14.10
C PRO A 7 -33.99 39.03 14.75
N ALA A 8 -34.46 37.78 14.67
CA ALA A 8 -33.73 36.62 15.07
C ALA A 8 -32.64 36.34 14.01
N LEU A 9 -31.38 36.41 14.43
CA LEU A 9 -30.21 36.06 13.65
C LEU A 9 -30.07 34.52 13.63
N LEU A 10 -30.47 33.89 12.53
CA LEU A 10 -30.21 32.47 12.29
C LEU A 10 -28.74 32.26 11.93
N LEU A 11 -27.99 31.73 12.90
CA LEU A 11 -26.61 31.29 12.68
C LEU A 11 -26.63 29.96 11.90
N ALA A 12 -26.32 30.00 10.63
CA ALA A 12 -26.13 28.79 9.81
C ALA A 12 -24.82 28.11 10.21
N ILE A 13 -24.92 26.97 10.91
CA ILE A 13 -23.78 26.10 11.20
C ILE A 13 -23.49 25.33 9.91
N ALA A 14 -22.46 25.72 9.17
CA ALA A 14 -21.95 24.93 8.06
C ALA A 14 -21.32 23.63 8.61
N PRO A 15 -21.60 22.47 8.01
CA PRO A 15 -20.93 21.23 8.42
C PRO A 15 -19.43 21.38 8.16
N VAL A 16 -18.62 21.27 9.20
CA VAL A 16 -17.18 21.10 9.08
C VAL A 16 -16.94 19.71 8.48
N VAL A 17 -16.65 19.64 7.21
CA VAL A 17 -16.13 18.41 6.60
C VAL A 17 -14.77 18.17 7.23
N ALA A 18 -14.67 17.19 8.12
CA ALA A 18 -13.40 16.73 8.66
C ALA A 18 -12.58 16.18 7.50
N VAL A 19 -11.60 16.95 7.03
CA VAL A 19 -10.57 16.45 6.12
C VAL A 19 -9.75 15.45 6.94
N ALA A 20 -9.75 14.19 6.52
CA ALA A 20 -8.93 13.16 7.18
C ALA A 20 -7.48 13.65 7.24
N SER A 21 -6.91 13.69 8.44
CA SER A 21 -5.54 14.14 8.62
C SER A 21 -4.60 13.19 7.88
N PRO A 22 -3.61 13.71 7.15
CA PRO A 22 -2.65 12.87 6.44
C PRO A 22 -1.85 12.02 7.43
N CYS A 23 -1.51 10.82 6.97
CA CYS A 23 -0.72 9.84 7.71
C CYS A 23 0.73 10.29 7.83
N GLN A 24 1.08 11.05 8.87
CA GLN A 24 2.42 11.62 9.08
C GLN A 24 3.23 10.91 10.15
N GLN A 25 2.59 10.20 11.06
CA GLN A 25 3.22 9.53 12.17
C GLN A 25 2.63 8.13 12.33
N GLY A 26 3.44 7.21 12.81
CA GLY A 26 3.02 5.84 13.03
C GLY A 26 4.10 5.02 13.71
N SER A 27 3.94 3.70 13.63
CA SER A 27 4.92 2.80 14.20
C SER A 27 5.10 1.53 13.36
N VAL A 28 6.28 0.93 13.52
CA VAL A 28 6.61 -0.39 12.98
C VAL A 28 6.90 -1.31 14.16
N PHE A 29 6.36 -2.51 14.17
CA PHE A 29 6.51 -3.45 15.28
C PHE A 29 6.79 -4.87 14.81
N GLU A 30 7.38 -5.68 15.71
CA GLU A 30 7.61 -7.10 15.50
C GLU A 30 6.34 -7.89 15.81
N ASP A 31 5.71 -8.38 14.76
CA ASP A 31 4.51 -9.22 14.84
C ASP A 31 4.95 -10.69 14.92
N ARG A 32 4.94 -11.26 16.12
CA ARG A 32 5.45 -12.61 16.35
C ARG A 32 4.48 -13.70 15.97
N ASN A 33 3.20 -13.42 16.01
CA ASN A 33 2.15 -14.40 15.72
C ASN A 33 1.56 -14.23 14.30
N GLY A 34 1.94 -13.18 13.58
CA GLY A 34 1.53 -12.93 12.19
C GLY A 34 0.07 -12.47 12.04
N ASN A 35 -0.53 -11.89 13.09
CA ASN A 35 -1.92 -11.48 13.07
C ASN A 35 -2.15 -10.04 12.56
N GLY A 36 -1.10 -9.29 12.26
CA GLY A 36 -1.15 -7.91 11.78
C GLY A 36 -1.56 -6.87 12.82
N ARG A 37 -1.60 -7.23 14.11
CA ARG A 37 -1.97 -6.36 15.23
C ARG A 37 -0.87 -6.36 16.26
N ARG A 38 -0.65 -5.22 16.90
CA ARG A 38 0.34 -5.12 17.96
C ARG A 38 -0.24 -5.64 19.28
N ASP A 39 0.21 -6.82 19.68
CA ASP A 39 -0.19 -7.47 20.93
C ASP A 39 0.70 -7.08 22.12
N ALA A 40 0.24 -7.41 23.34
CA ALA A 40 1.03 -7.18 24.55
C ALA A 40 2.34 -7.99 24.48
N GLY A 41 3.48 -7.32 24.68
CA GLY A 41 4.81 -7.92 24.62
C GLY A 41 5.46 -7.85 23.23
N GLU A 42 4.79 -7.39 22.20
CA GLU A 42 5.39 -7.13 20.90
C GLU A 42 6.09 -5.77 20.89
N ARG A 43 7.35 -5.81 20.52
CA ARG A 43 8.23 -4.64 20.59
C ARG A 43 8.14 -3.80 19.32
N GLY A 44 8.31 -2.49 19.45
CA GLY A 44 8.60 -1.62 18.32
C GLY A 44 9.94 -1.97 17.69
N LEU A 45 10.04 -1.83 16.37
CA LEU A 45 11.26 -2.06 15.62
C LEU A 45 11.98 -0.75 15.34
N ALA A 46 13.16 -0.58 15.96
CA ALA A 46 14.04 0.55 15.71
C ALA A 46 14.83 0.36 14.42
N GLY A 47 15.20 1.48 13.77
CA GLY A 47 16.09 1.45 12.61
C GLY A 47 15.39 1.12 11.29
N ILE A 48 14.06 1.01 11.27
CA ILE A 48 13.30 0.74 10.05
C ILE A 48 13.12 2.04 9.25
N ARG A 49 13.40 1.97 7.95
CA ARG A 49 13.21 3.11 7.03
C ARG A 49 11.76 3.23 6.63
N VAL A 50 11.23 4.45 6.67
CA VAL A 50 9.87 4.79 6.28
C VAL A 50 9.96 5.99 5.33
N SER A 51 9.26 5.92 4.20
CA SER A 51 9.28 6.94 3.16
C SER A 51 7.89 7.48 2.85
N ASP A 52 7.83 8.74 2.41
CA ASP A 52 6.64 9.37 1.83
C ASP A 52 6.78 9.58 0.30
N GLY A 53 7.76 8.92 -0.31
CA GLY A 53 8.11 9.07 -1.72
C GLY A 53 9.14 10.18 -1.99
N THR A 54 9.32 11.14 -1.08
CA THR A 54 10.28 12.26 -1.22
C THR A 54 11.33 12.26 -0.13
N GLN A 55 10.96 11.82 1.06
CA GLN A 55 11.84 11.78 2.22
C GLN A 55 11.86 10.39 2.85
N VAL A 56 12.95 10.08 3.54
CA VAL A 56 13.12 8.84 4.30
C VAL A 56 13.44 9.21 5.73
N VAL A 57 12.67 8.68 6.66
CA VAL A 57 12.95 8.74 8.10
C VAL A 57 13.24 7.35 8.65
N VAL A 58 13.75 7.29 9.88
CA VAL A 58 14.10 6.03 10.54
C VAL A 58 13.34 5.94 11.85
N THR A 59 12.79 4.78 12.17
CA THR A 59 12.05 4.56 13.41
C THR A 59 12.94 4.66 14.64
N ASP A 60 12.39 5.22 15.72
CA ASP A 60 13.04 5.33 17.02
C ASP A 60 13.10 3.96 17.77
N ARG A 61 13.66 3.97 19.01
CA ARG A 61 13.78 2.76 19.84
C ARG A 61 12.43 2.10 20.18
N GLN A 62 11.34 2.82 20.09
CA GLN A 62 9.98 2.34 20.31
C GLN A 62 9.28 1.96 19.00
N GLY A 63 10.00 2.02 17.87
CA GLY A 63 9.48 1.73 16.55
C GLY A 63 8.63 2.85 15.95
N ARG A 64 8.64 4.06 16.51
CA ARG A 64 7.82 5.20 16.04
C ARG A 64 8.56 5.99 14.99
N PHE A 65 7.82 6.53 14.04
CA PHE A 65 8.33 7.47 13.04
C PHE A 65 7.46 8.73 12.95
N GLN A 66 8.06 9.79 12.44
CA GLN A 66 7.40 11.06 12.12
C GLN A 66 7.95 11.56 10.79
N LEU A 67 7.10 11.72 9.80
CA LEU A 67 7.42 12.34 8.51
C LEU A 67 7.15 13.85 8.56
N PRO A 68 8.01 14.68 7.92
CA PRO A 68 7.87 16.13 7.95
C PRO A 68 6.93 16.60 6.87
N GLY A 69 5.81 16.39 6.67
CA GLY A 69 4.94 16.84 5.58
C GLY A 69 3.57 16.17 5.55
N GLN A 70 2.83 16.44 4.50
CA GLN A 70 1.55 15.79 4.25
C GLN A 70 1.74 14.78 3.12
N ALA A 71 2.03 13.53 3.47
CA ALA A 71 2.19 12.46 2.50
C ALA A 71 0.83 11.94 2.02
N ALA A 72 0.67 11.79 0.72
CA ALA A 72 -0.46 11.06 0.15
C ALA A 72 -0.33 9.55 0.43
N MET A 73 0.90 9.06 0.51
CA MET A 73 1.22 7.66 0.79
C MET A 73 2.46 7.56 1.68
N VAL A 74 2.47 6.57 2.58
CA VAL A 74 3.60 6.25 3.45
C VAL A 74 3.95 4.78 3.25
N THR A 75 5.24 4.51 3.03
CA THR A 75 5.76 3.17 2.73
C THR A 75 6.86 2.79 3.70
N VAL A 76 6.81 1.55 4.20
CA VAL A 76 7.92 0.95 4.95
C VAL A 76 8.85 0.22 3.97
N VAL A 77 10.15 0.49 4.06
CA VAL A 77 11.16 -0.37 3.44
C VAL A 77 11.21 -1.68 4.24
N LYS A 78 10.77 -2.79 3.64
CA LYS A 78 10.80 -4.09 4.30
C LYS A 78 12.27 -4.47 4.56
N PRO A 79 12.69 -4.63 5.81
CA PRO A 79 14.08 -4.93 6.12
C PRO A 79 14.38 -6.43 5.94
N ALA A 80 15.66 -6.76 5.71
CA ALA A 80 16.14 -8.14 5.73
C ALA A 80 15.83 -8.81 7.09
N GLY A 81 15.58 -10.11 7.07
CA GLY A 81 15.24 -10.90 8.28
C GLY A 81 13.80 -10.72 8.78
N TYR A 82 12.96 -10.04 8.02
CA TYR A 82 11.53 -9.92 8.28
C TYR A 82 10.73 -10.14 6.98
N ARG A 83 9.50 -10.58 7.12
CA ARG A 83 8.50 -10.57 6.05
C ARG A 83 7.37 -9.61 6.39
N ALA A 84 6.80 -8.98 5.39
CA ALA A 84 5.57 -8.22 5.54
C ALA A 84 4.38 -9.17 5.76
N THR A 85 3.37 -8.73 6.52
CA THR A 85 2.06 -9.38 6.51
C THR A 85 1.36 -9.12 5.18
N ALA A 86 0.35 -9.91 4.86
CA ALA A 86 -0.47 -9.67 3.68
C ALA A 86 -1.67 -8.78 4.00
N ARG A 87 -2.03 -7.91 3.10
CA ARG A 87 -3.31 -7.17 3.06
C ARG A 87 -4.45 -8.12 2.72
N ALA A 88 -5.68 -7.66 2.82
CA ALA A 88 -6.86 -8.46 2.47
C ALA A 88 -6.90 -8.89 0.99
N ASP A 89 -6.28 -8.12 0.10
CA ASP A 89 -6.12 -8.41 -1.32
C ASP A 89 -4.93 -9.33 -1.64
N GLY A 90 -4.12 -9.68 -0.63
CA GLY A 90 -2.94 -10.54 -0.76
C GLY A 90 -1.63 -9.78 -1.04
N LEU A 91 -1.68 -8.50 -1.33
CA LEU A 91 -0.47 -7.68 -1.51
C LEU A 91 0.27 -7.49 -0.17
N PRO A 92 1.59 -7.22 -0.18
CA PRO A 92 2.35 -6.94 1.03
C PRO A 92 1.81 -5.70 1.76
N ASP A 93 1.67 -5.80 3.08
CA ASP A 93 1.16 -4.70 3.93
C ASP A 93 2.27 -3.70 4.31
N ILE A 94 2.86 -3.06 3.31
CA ILE A 94 3.99 -2.14 3.46
C ILE A 94 3.66 -0.68 3.19
N TRP A 95 2.40 -0.31 2.91
CA TRP A 95 2.03 1.09 2.68
C TRP A 95 0.74 1.48 3.37
N ARG A 96 0.56 2.79 3.57
CA ARG A 96 -0.66 3.44 4.05
C ARG A 96 -0.98 4.62 3.13
N GLN A 97 -2.24 4.75 2.76
CA GLN A 97 -2.72 5.85 1.93
C GLN A 97 -3.50 6.86 2.78
N ALA A 98 -3.23 8.15 2.60
CA ALA A 98 -3.97 9.20 3.29
C ALA A 98 -5.47 9.16 2.91
N GLY A 99 -6.34 9.40 3.88
CA GLY A 99 -7.79 9.43 3.66
C GLY A 99 -8.49 8.07 3.60
N HIS A 100 -7.75 6.96 3.69
CA HIS A 100 -8.29 5.61 3.87
C HIS A 100 -8.36 5.21 5.36
N ALA A 101 -9.01 4.07 5.67
CA ALA A 101 -9.15 3.52 7.03
C ALA A 101 -7.80 3.09 7.68
N ASP A 102 -6.71 3.64 7.20
CA ASP A 102 -5.34 3.39 7.64
C ASP A 102 -4.89 4.31 8.79
N THR A 103 -5.76 5.19 9.25
CA THR A 103 -5.52 6.00 10.46
C THR A 103 -6.36 5.47 11.62
N ASP A 104 -5.76 5.45 12.82
CA ASP A 104 -6.47 5.14 14.05
C ASP A 104 -7.24 6.36 14.59
N ALA A 105 -7.98 6.17 15.69
CA ALA A 105 -8.76 7.23 16.32
C ALA A 105 -7.91 8.41 16.84
N THR A 106 -6.60 8.28 16.90
CA THR A 106 -5.65 9.34 17.31
C THR A 106 -5.09 10.13 16.14
N GLY A 107 -5.46 9.77 14.88
CA GLY A 107 -4.90 10.35 13.65
C GLY A 107 -3.51 9.81 13.29
N ALA A 108 -3.02 8.79 14.01
CA ALA A 108 -1.81 8.09 13.62
C ALA A 108 -2.10 7.07 12.52
N CYS A 109 -1.13 6.84 11.66
CA CYS A 109 -1.21 5.75 10.69
C CYS A 109 -1.37 4.41 11.40
N ARG A 110 -2.14 3.50 10.82
CA ARG A 110 -2.14 2.11 11.25
C ARG A 110 -0.71 1.57 11.27
N ALA A 111 -0.34 0.93 12.38
CA ALA A 111 1.00 0.41 12.54
C ALA A 111 1.37 -0.62 11.46
N PHE A 112 2.64 -0.65 11.08
CA PHE A 112 3.17 -1.67 10.18
C PHE A 112 3.65 -2.88 10.98
N ALA A 113 3.18 -4.05 10.59
CA ALA A 113 3.52 -5.34 11.20
C ALA A 113 4.61 -6.03 10.37
N LEU A 114 5.70 -6.42 11.01
CA LEU A 114 6.78 -7.18 10.38
C LEU A 114 7.02 -8.47 11.16
N VAL A 115 6.87 -9.60 10.49
CA VAL A 115 7.03 -10.94 11.07
C VAL A 115 8.49 -11.36 10.98
N PRO A 116 9.15 -11.78 12.06
CA PRO A 116 10.53 -12.26 12.02
C PRO A 116 10.70 -13.43 11.06
N GLU A 117 11.71 -13.35 10.21
CA GLU A 117 12.11 -14.40 9.28
C GLU A 117 13.62 -14.64 9.39
N PRO A 118 14.06 -15.39 10.41
CA PRO A 118 15.48 -15.47 10.76
C PRO A 118 16.33 -16.25 9.74
N ARG A 119 15.73 -16.89 8.76
CA ARG A 119 16.43 -17.62 7.69
C ARG A 119 16.22 -16.90 6.37
N ALA A 120 17.06 -15.90 6.11
CA ALA A 120 17.16 -15.37 4.76
C ALA A 120 17.67 -16.46 3.79
N PRO A 121 17.11 -16.57 2.59
CA PRO A 121 17.64 -17.45 1.57
C PRO A 121 19.08 -17.04 1.21
N GLN A 122 19.93 -18.02 0.86
CA GLN A 122 21.30 -17.73 0.41
C GLN A 122 21.34 -16.97 -0.93
N ALA A 123 20.27 -17.07 -1.70
CA ALA A 123 20.08 -16.36 -2.95
C ALA A 123 18.59 -16.03 -3.12
N LEU A 124 18.29 -14.79 -3.46
CA LEU A 124 16.93 -14.37 -3.80
C LEU A 124 16.56 -14.93 -5.18
N GLN A 125 15.46 -15.65 -5.23
CA GLN A 125 14.79 -16.02 -6.48
C GLN A 125 13.51 -15.19 -6.61
N ALA A 126 13.36 -14.49 -7.71
CA ALA A 126 12.18 -13.68 -7.99
C ALA A 126 11.48 -14.15 -9.27
N LEU A 127 10.15 -14.14 -9.24
CA LEU A 127 9.36 -14.19 -10.47
C LEU A 127 9.22 -12.76 -10.98
N VAL A 128 9.59 -12.54 -12.22
CA VAL A 128 9.48 -11.22 -12.85
C VAL A 128 8.62 -11.35 -14.09
N MET A 129 7.59 -10.54 -14.17
CA MET A 129 6.69 -10.42 -15.32
C MET A 129 6.70 -8.97 -15.80
N ALA A 130 6.47 -8.75 -17.07
CA ALA A 130 6.34 -7.42 -17.65
C ALA A 130 5.32 -7.48 -18.80
N ASP A 131 4.73 -6.34 -19.11
CA ASP A 131 3.91 -6.15 -20.31
C ASP A 131 2.78 -7.19 -20.46
N SER A 132 2.07 -7.51 -19.37
CA SER A 132 0.89 -8.36 -19.45
C SER A 132 -0.24 -7.72 -20.25
N GLN A 133 -0.31 -6.39 -20.26
CA GLN A 133 -1.16 -5.53 -21.09
C GLN A 133 -2.57 -6.07 -21.32
N THR A 134 -3.21 -6.57 -20.25
CA THR A 134 -4.57 -7.11 -20.36
C THR A 134 -5.55 -5.98 -20.65
N ALA A 135 -6.33 -6.13 -21.74
CA ALA A 135 -7.32 -5.16 -22.20
C ALA A 135 -8.77 -5.54 -21.83
N SER A 136 -8.96 -6.74 -21.30
CA SER A 136 -10.29 -7.27 -20.96
C SER A 136 -10.21 -8.36 -19.89
N GLN A 137 -11.34 -8.69 -19.29
CA GLN A 137 -11.42 -9.84 -18.37
C GLN A 137 -11.02 -11.16 -19.04
N LEU A 138 -11.28 -11.32 -20.33
CA LEU A 138 -10.86 -12.50 -21.08
C LEU A 138 -9.32 -12.63 -21.16
N ASP A 139 -8.61 -11.52 -21.31
CA ASP A 139 -7.14 -11.49 -21.30
C ASP A 139 -6.60 -11.82 -19.91
N VAL A 140 -7.24 -11.33 -18.85
CA VAL A 140 -6.92 -11.72 -17.46
C VAL A 140 -7.12 -13.22 -17.26
N ASP A 141 -8.18 -13.82 -17.83
CA ASP A 141 -8.43 -15.26 -17.75
C ASP A 141 -7.37 -16.07 -18.52
N TYR A 142 -6.90 -15.58 -19.68
CA TYR A 142 -5.78 -16.18 -20.41
C TYR A 142 -4.47 -16.04 -19.62
N PHE A 143 -4.17 -14.86 -19.10
CA PHE A 143 -2.99 -14.64 -18.24
C PHE A 143 -2.99 -15.60 -17.05
N ARG A 144 -4.11 -15.72 -16.34
CA ARG A 144 -4.27 -16.64 -15.22
C ARG A 144 -4.05 -18.10 -15.65
N ARG A 145 -4.71 -18.55 -16.71
CA ARG A 145 -4.68 -19.96 -17.18
C ARG A 145 -3.30 -20.35 -17.74
N ASP A 146 -2.70 -19.47 -18.54
CA ASP A 146 -1.53 -19.82 -19.35
C ASP A 146 -0.20 -19.47 -18.66
N ILE A 147 -0.19 -18.50 -17.74
CA ILE A 147 1.01 -18.04 -17.05
C ILE A 147 0.97 -18.40 -15.55
N ILE A 148 -0.10 -18.01 -14.85
CA ILE A 148 -0.15 -18.13 -13.38
C ILE A 148 -0.35 -19.57 -12.92
N GLU A 149 -1.35 -20.26 -13.45
CA GLU A 149 -1.67 -21.65 -13.03
C GLU A 149 -0.51 -22.63 -13.25
N PRO A 150 0.25 -22.57 -14.37
CA PRO A 150 1.42 -23.43 -14.56
C PRO A 150 2.54 -23.20 -13.54
N LEU A 151 2.66 -21.97 -12.98
CA LEU A 151 3.69 -21.61 -12.01
C LEU A 151 3.29 -21.97 -10.57
N ARG A 152 1.99 -22.03 -10.27
CA ARG A 152 1.48 -22.21 -8.91
C ARG A 152 2.04 -23.47 -8.25
N GLY A 153 2.78 -23.29 -7.13
CA GLY A 153 3.40 -24.37 -6.38
C GLY A 153 4.55 -25.07 -7.11
N ARG A 154 5.07 -24.49 -8.21
CA ARG A 154 6.16 -25.07 -9.01
C ARG A 154 7.39 -24.16 -9.14
N HIS A 155 7.51 -23.17 -8.27
CA HIS A 155 8.65 -22.25 -8.22
C HIS A 155 9.26 -22.24 -6.81
N GLY A 156 10.53 -21.82 -6.72
CA GLY A 156 11.23 -21.57 -5.46
C GLY A 156 11.39 -20.09 -5.15
N ALA A 157 10.61 -19.23 -5.79
CA ALA A 157 10.73 -17.78 -5.63
C ALA A 157 10.24 -17.34 -4.23
N GLN A 158 10.88 -16.31 -3.70
CA GLN A 158 10.54 -15.63 -2.45
C GLN A 158 9.82 -14.29 -2.69
N LEU A 159 9.86 -13.79 -3.93
CA LEU A 159 9.29 -12.51 -4.34
C LEU A 159 8.73 -12.62 -5.76
N GLY A 160 7.65 -11.93 -6.03
CA GLY A 160 7.15 -11.72 -7.38
C GLY A 160 7.09 -10.22 -7.70
N MET A 161 7.26 -9.86 -8.96
CA MET A 161 7.24 -8.49 -9.43
C MET A 161 6.64 -8.39 -10.83
N THR A 162 5.80 -7.38 -11.06
CA THR A 162 5.35 -6.95 -12.37
C THR A 162 5.98 -5.61 -12.71
N LEU A 163 6.69 -5.54 -13.83
CA LEU A 163 7.47 -4.39 -14.29
C LEU A 163 6.73 -3.60 -15.36
N GLY A 164 5.63 -2.99 -14.96
CA GLY A 164 4.85 -2.08 -15.79
C GLY A 164 3.97 -2.73 -16.85
N ASP A 165 3.13 -1.90 -17.44
CA ASP A 165 2.15 -2.22 -18.47
C ASP A 165 1.29 -3.45 -18.06
N ILE A 166 0.76 -3.34 -16.83
CA ILE A 166 -0.03 -4.40 -16.19
C ILE A 166 -1.36 -4.55 -16.91
N THR A 167 -2.01 -3.42 -17.20
CA THR A 167 -3.21 -3.33 -18.02
C THR A 167 -2.92 -2.63 -19.35
N ASN A 168 -3.88 -2.65 -20.26
CA ASN A 168 -3.85 -1.85 -21.48
C ASN A 168 -4.91 -0.75 -21.35
N ASP A 169 -4.57 0.31 -20.59
CA ASP A 169 -5.38 1.49 -20.32
C ASP A 169 -6.71 1.21 -19.57
N ASP A 170 -6.86 0.04 -18.93
CA ASP A 170 -8.05 -0.30 -18.15
C ASP A 170 -7.72 -0.67 -16.68
N PRO A 171 -7.61 0.31 -15.77
CA PRO A 171 -7.33 0.06 -14.36
C PRO A 171 -8.43 -0.69 -13.60
N SER A 172 -9.61 -0.89 -14.20
CA SER A 172 -10.67 -1.71 -13.58
C SER A 172 -10.29 -3.19 -13.47
N LEU A 173 -9.27 -3.63 -14.23
CA LEU A 173 -8.75 -5.00 -14.22
C LEU A 173 -7.76 -5.28 -13.09
N TYR A 174 -7.22 -4.26 -12.40
CA TYR A 174 -6.24 -4.45 -11.32
C TYR A 174 -6.69 -5.44 -10.24
N PRO A 175 -7.92 -5.41 -9.70
CA PRO A 175 -8.31 -6.36 -8.67
C PRO A 175 -8.20 -7.83 -9.12
N ALA A 176 -8.55 -8.13 -10.37
CA ALA A 176 -8.46 -9.47 -10.91
C ALA A 176 -7.01 -9.93 -11.12
N LEU A 177 -6.13 -9.01 -11.56
CA LEU A 177 -4.70 -9.26 -11.74
C LEU A 177 -3.98 -9.43 -10.39
N VAL A 178 -4.34 -8.66 -9.38
CA VAL A 178 -3.84 -8.84 -8.01
C VAL A 178 -4.20 -10.24 -7.49
N VAL A 179 -5.45 -10.67 -7.63
CA VAL A 179 -5.87 -12.03 -7.24
C VAL A 179 -5.09 -13.09 -8.01
N ALA A 180 -4.84 -12.91 -9.30
CA ALA A 180 -4.06 -13.83 -10.10
C ALA A 180 -2.61 -13.93 -9.59
N THR A 181 -1.90 -12.83 -9.47
CA THR A 181 -0.48 -12.80 -9.10
C THR A 181 -0.24 -13.22 -7.65
N THR A 182 -1.05 -12.76 -6.69
CA THR A 182 -0.93 -13.14 -5.27
C THR A 182 -1.25 -14.62 -5.02
N SER A 183 -2.02 -15.27 -5.93
CA SER A 183 -2.27 -16.71 -5.88
C SER A 183 -1.02 -17.58 -6.04
N LEU A 184 0.10 -17.01 -6.48
CA LEU A 184 1.40 -17.68 -6.53
C LEU A 184 2.01 -17.91 -5.13
N GLY A 185 1.47 -17.25 -4.08
CA GLY A 185 1.84 -17.52 -2.68
C GLY A 185 3.14 -16.87 -2.23
N VAL A 186 3.64 -15.87 -2.97
CA VAL A 186 4.77 -15.02 -2.57
C VAL A 186 4.33 -13.56 -2.52
N PRO A 187 5.02 -12.70 -1.73
CA PRO A 187 4.79 -11.26 -1.79
C PRO A 187 4.91 -10.79 -3.24
N TRP A 188 3.92 -10.03 -3.72
CA TRP A 188 3.91 -9.55 -5.09
C TRP A 188 3.94 -8.02 -5.13
N LEU A 189 4.88 -7.47 -5.86
CA LEU A 189 5.09 -6.04 -6.02
C LEU A 189 4.78 -5.63 -7.46
N HIS A 190 4.33 -4.40 -7.65
CA HIS A 190 4.03 -3.84 -8.96
C HIS A 190 4.80 -2.54 -9.16
N VAL A 191 5.20 -2.29 -10.40
CA VAL A 191 5.72 -1.00 -10.87
C VAL A 191 4.83 -0.57 -12.03
N PRO A 192 4.41 0.71 -12.14
CA PRO A 192 3.58 1.16 -13.24
C PRO A 192 4.37 1.29 -14.54
N GLY A 193 3.71 1.08 -15.67
CA GLY A 193 4.14 1.46 -17.00
C GLY A 193 3.27 2.59 -17.56
N ASN A 194 3.43 2.92 -18.82
CA ASN A 194 2.66 3.98 -19.44
C ASN A 194 1.19 3.60 -19.70
N HIS A 195 0.89 2.32 -19.84
CA HIS A 195 -0.50 1.81 -19.97
C HIS A 195 -1.22 1.62 -18.63
N ASP A 196 -0.54 1.91 -17.51
CA ASP A 196 -1.14 1.90 -16.17
C ASP A 196 -1.58 3.28 -15.71
N MET A 197 -1.43 4.31 -16.57
CA MET A 197 -1.87 5.66 -16.28
C MET A 197 -3.38 5.83 -16.48
N ASP A 198 -3.99 6.67 -15.66
CA ASP A 198 -5.36 7.13 -15.86
C ASP A 198 -5.41 8.04 -17.11
N VAL A 199 -5.90 7.54 -18.23
CA VAL A 199 -5.91 8.23 -19.53
C VAL A 199 -6.79 9.51 -19.53
N ASP A 200 -7.69 9.65 -18.58
CA ASP A 200 -8.56 10.82 -18.37
C ASP A 200 -8.02 11.77 -17.30
N ALA A 201 -6.81 11.52 -16.78
CA ALA A 201 -6.19 12.41 -15.80
C ALA A 201 -5.96 13.81 -16.40
N THR A 202 -6.35 14.84 -15.66
CA THR A 202 -6.21 16.24 -16.10
C THR A 202 -4.82 16.83 -15.76
N SER A 203 -4.03 16.12 -14.98
CA SER A 203 -2.68 16.51 -14.58
C SER A 203 -1.80 15.27 -14.43
N ASP A 204 -0.49 15.44 -14.62
CA ASP A 204 0.50 14.41 -14.41
C ASP A 204 0.49 13.88 -12.95
N ALA A 205 0.23 14.75 -12.00
CA ALA A 205 0.12 14.37 -10.59
C ALA A 205 -1.03 13.39 -10.28
N ASP A 206 -2.04 13.34 -11.15
CA ASP A 206 -3.21 12.45 -11.02
C ASP A 206 -3.12 11.21 -11.91
N SER A 207 -2.08 11.09 -12.74
CA SER A 207 -1.96 10.04 -13.76
C SER A 207 -1.87 8.62 -13.20
N LEU A 208 -1.44 8.45 -11.94
CA LEU A 208 -1.32 7.16 -11.27
C LEU A 208 -2.34 6.97 -10.12
N ARG A 209 -3.44 7.73 -10.10
CA ARG A 209 -4.41 7.68 -9.00
C ARG A 209 -5.07 6.31 -8.85
N SER A 210 -5.48 5.68 -9.96
CA SER A 210 -6.05 4.34 -9.96
C SER A 210 -5.01 3.27 -9.59
N TYR A 211 -3.79 3.39 -10.11
CA TYR A 211 -2.67 2.54 -9.73
C TYR A 211 -2.42 2.60 -8.22
N HIS A 212 -2.24 3.80 -7.64
CA HIS A 212 -1.99 3.98 -6.22
C HIS A 212 -3.09 3.41 -5.33
N ARG A 213 -4.35 3.49 -5.77
CA ARG A 213 -5.49 2.96 -5.04
C ARG A 213 -5.46 1.44 -4.92
N HIS A 214 -5.05 0.74 -5.96
CA HIS A 214 -5.14 -0.71 -6.07
C HIS A 214 -3.81 -1.42 -5.78
N LEU A 215 -2.70 -0.86 -6.24
CA LEU A 215 -1.40 -1.53 -6.26
C LEU A 215 -0.38 -0.92 -5.28
N GLY A 216 -0.68 0.26 -4.72
CA GLY A 216 0.16 0.92 -3.74
C GLY A 216 1.14 1.91 -4.36
N PRO A 217 2.32 2.12 -3.76
CA PRO A 217 3.29 3.10 -4.23
C PRO A 217 3.90 2.69 -5.57
N ASP A 218 4.21 3.67 -6.39
CA ASP A 218 4.98 3.52 -7.62
C ASP A 218 6.49 3.41 -7.37
N THR A 219 6.92 3.86 -6.21
CA THR A 219 8.34 3.85 -5.77
C THR A 219 8.45 3.27 -4.36
N TYR A 220 9.25 2.24 -4.21
CA TYR A 220 9.47 1.56 -2.93
C TYR A 220 10.83 0.86 -2.91
N ALA A 221 11.23 0.36 -1.74
CA ALA A 221 12.41 -0.47 -1.56
C ALA A 221 12.09 -1.71 -0.74
N TRP A 222 12.82 -2.77 -1.03
CA TRP A 222 12.69 -4.08 -0.40
C TRP A 222 14.07 -4.67 -0.15
N GLU A 223 14.34 -5.13 1.09
CA GLU A 223 15.60 -5.76 1.46
C GLU A 223 15.35 -7.25 1.78
N GLU A 224 16.21 -8.14 1.27
CA GLU A 224 16.24 -9.59 1.58
C GLU A 224 17.51 -9.99 2.31
#